data_0a58b288208687fdc282a9cfbca69256
#
_entry.id   0a58b288208687fdc282a9cfbca69256
#
_cell.length_a   1.000
_cell.length_b   1.000
_cell.length_c   1.000
_cell.angle_alpha   90.00
_cell.angle_beta   90.00
_cell.angle_gamma   90.00
#
_symmetry.space_group_name_H-M   'P 1'
#
loop_
_entity.id
_entity.type
_entity.pdbx_description
1 polymer ?
#
loop_
_entity_poly.entity_id
_entity_poly.type
_entity_poly.pdbx_seq_one_letter_code
_entity_poly.pdbx_strand_id
1 'polypeptide(L)'
;MRTVAHVHGARVGPNDDGWPEDAFAPGHSLLYHYPNAQDAATLWYHDHAMGITRLNIYAGLYGAYLLRDPEEQALALPDGEHELPLILCDRLIARDGQLYYPVSDDPAAPWVSEAYGNATLCNGKLYPFIEVEPRRYRLRLINAANARHYELSLSSRRPFVQIGSDQGLLPAPLERMRVELYPAERADAVVDFSGL
;
A
#
# COMPACT_ATOMS: atom_id res chain seq x y z
N MET A 1 -9.40 -14.68 -14.24
CA MET A 1 -9.98 -14.37 -12.93
C MET A 1 -10.76 -13.07 -13.09
N ARG A 2 -11.93 -12.89 -12.44
CA ARG A 2 -12.68 -11.63 -12.47
C ARG A 2 -11.95 -10.59 -11.61
N THR A 3 -12.16 -9.31 -11.90
CA THR A 3 -11.55 -8.19 -11.17
C THR A 3 -12.48 -6.98 -11.17
N VAL A 4 -12.31 -6.11 -10.19
CA VAL A 4 -12.91 -4.77 -10.14
C VAL A 4 -11.95 -3.86 -9.36
N ALA A 5 -11.64 -2.68 -9.87
CA ALA A 5 -10.72 -1.77 -9.21
C ALA A 5 -11.44 -0.93 -8.16
N HIS A 6 -10.87 -0.85 -6.96
CA HIS A 6 -11.27 0.04 -5.87
C HIS A 6 -10.10 0.94 -5.51
N VAL A 7 -10.32 2.25 -5.43
CA VAL A 7 -9.31 3.19 -4.90
C VAL A 7 -9.59 3.42 -3.42
N HIS A 8 -8.82 2.75 -2.59
CA HIS A 8 -9.00 2.71 -1.14
C HIS A 8 -8.75 4.07 -0.50
N GLY A 9 -9.79 4.62 0.11
CA GLY A 9 -9.78 5.96 0.71
C GLY A 9 -10.18 7.08 -0.25
N ALA A 10 -10.54 6.77 -1.50
CA ALA A 10 -11.02 7.79 -2.43
C ALA A 10 -12.42 8.29 -2.06
N ARG A 11 -12.62 9.60 -2.17
CA ARG A 11 -13.95 10.21 -2.09
C ARG A 11 -14.59 10.18 -3.48
N VAL A 12 -15.33 9.12 -3.74
CA VAL A 12 -15.91 8.80 -5.04
C VAL A 12 -17.37 8.36 -4.90
N GLY A 13 -18.15 8.52 -5.96
CA GLY A 13 -19.54 8.04 -5.98
C GLY A 13 -19.62 6.51 -6.02
N PRO A 14 -20.72 5.90 -5.53
CA PRO A 14 -20.82 4.45 -5.41
C PRO A 14 -20.71 3.71 -6.76
N ASN A 15 -21.06 4.34 -7.87
CA ASN A 15 -20.95 3.73 -9.20
C ASN A 15 -19.50 3.59 -9.69
N ASP A 16 -18.58 4.34 -9.11
CA ASP A 16 -17.16 4.38 -9.48
C ASP A 16 -16.24 3.86 -8.36
N ASP A 17 -16.81 3.36 -7.26
CA ASP A 17 -16.07 2.90 -6.08
C ASP A 17 -15.52 1.47 -6.22
N GLY A 18 -15.96 0.76 -7.24
CA GLY A 18 -15.55 -0.64 -7.45
C GLY A 18 -16.27 -1.61 -6.52
N TRP A 19 -17.61 -1.64 -6.59
CA TRP A 19 -18.41 -2.61 -5.85
C TRP A 19 -17.96 -4.04 -6.13
N PRO A 20 -17.88 -4.91 -5.11
CA PRO A 20 -17.41 -6.28 -5.26
C PRO A 20 -18.18 -7.12 -6.29
N GLU A 21 -19.48 -6.84 -6.44
CA GLU A 21 -20.40 -7.53 -7.37
C GLU A 21 -20.21 -7.09 -8.82
N ASP A 22 -19.67 -5.90 -9.06
CA ASP A 22 -19.46 -5.33 -10.41
C ASP A 22 -18.22 -5.89 -11.10
N ALA A 23 -17.62 -6.95 -10.53
CA ALA A 23 -16.44 -7.59 -11.07
C ALA A 23 -16.68 -8.15 -12.48
N PHE A 24 -15.78 -7.80 -13.40
CA PHE A 24 -15.83 -8.19 -14.81
C PHE A 24 -14.76 -9.22 -15.17
N ALA A 25 -14.99 -9.95 -16.26
CA ALA A 25 -14.10 -10.98 -16.77
C ALA A 25 -13.00 -10.38 -17.68
N PRO A 26 -11.89 -11.11 -17.90
CA PRO A 26 -10.89 -10.72 -18.90
C PRO A 26 -11.51 -10.46 -20.27
N GLY A 27 -11.03 -9.45 -20.97
CA GLY A 27 -11.58 -9.00 -22.27
C GLY A 27 -12.70 -7.96 -22.15
N HIS A 28 -13.12 -7.63 -20.94
CA HIS A 28 -14.05 -6.55 -20.64
C HIS A 28 -13.32 -5.39 -19.96
N SER A 29 -13.99 -4.23 -19.89
CA SER A 29 -13.50 -3.02 -19.20
C SER A 29 -14.64 -2.32 -18.49
N LEU A 30 -14.31 -1.60 -17.42
CA LEU A 30 -15.16 -0.63 -16.76
C LEU A 30 -14.52 0.74 -16.87
N LEU A 31 -15.37 1.76 -17.04
CA LEU A 31 -14.93 3.16 -16.97
C LEU A 31 -15.26 3.69 -15.58
N TYR A 32 -14.26 4.25 -14.91
CA TYR A 32 -14.39 4.89 -13.60
C TYR A 32 -14.18 6.39 -13.73
N HIS A 33 -14.89 7.15 -12.94
CA HIS A 33 -14.72 8.59 -12.82
C HIS A 33 -14.26 8.95 -11.40
N TYR A 34 -13.01 9.35 -11.25
CA TYR A 34 -12.43 9.80 -9.99
C TYR A 34 -12.32 11.32 -9.97
N PRO A 35 -13.21 12.05 -9.28
CA PRO A 35 -13.17 13.51 -9.23
C PRO A 35 -11.98 14.06 -8.47
N ASN A 36 -11.34 13.25 -7.61
CA ASN A 36 -10.21 13.63 -6.75
C ASN A 36 -10.47 14.87 -5.89
N ALA A 37 -11.74 15.10 -5.53
CA ALA A 37 -12.17 16.25 -4.75
C ALA A 37 -12.02 15.99 -3.24
N GLN A 38 -10.77 15.79 -2.82
CA GLN A 38 -10.36 15.58 -1.43
C GLN A 38 -8.91 16.06 -1.24
N ASP A 39 -8.50 16.19 0.01
CA ASP A 39 -7.17 16.65 0.38
C ASP A 39 -6.07 15.69 -0.11
N ALA A 40 -4.84 16.21 -0.26
CA ALA A 40 -3.67 15.42 -0.64
C ALA A 40 -3.47 14.23 0.31
N ALA A 41 -3.33 13.04 -0.26
CA ALA A 41 -3.22 11.80 0.51
C ALA A 41 -2.44 10.71 -0.22
N THR A 42 -1.91 9.78 0.56
CA THR A 42 -1.38 8.51 0.07
C THR A 42 -2.49 7.49 0.05
N LEU A 43 -3.14 7.34 -1.11
CA LEU A 43 -4.12 6.29 -1.35
C LEU A 43 -3.46 5.13 -2.08
N TRP A 44 -4.20 4.05 -2.24
CA TRP A 44 -3.81 2.92 -3.08
C TRP A 44 -5.03 2.32 -3.75
N TYR A 45 -4.83 1.66 -4.88
CA TYR A 45 -5.89 0.91 -5.53
C TYR A 45 -5.60 -0.58 -5.44
N HIS A 46 -6.66 -1.37 -5.41
CA HIS A 46 -6.55 -2.82 -5.38
C HIS A 46 -7.79 -3.48 -5.96
N ASP A 47 -7.68 -4.77 -6.23
CA ASP A 47 -8.86 -5.57 -6.59
C ASP A 47 -9.84 -5.67 -5.43
N HIS A 48 -11.12 -5.62 -5.74
CA HIS A 48 -12.20 -5.70 -4.75
C HIS A 48 -13.27 -6.75 -5.11
N ALA A 49 -12.99 -7.67 -6.04
CA ALA A 49 -13.96 -8.66 -6.51
C ALA A 49 -14.43 -9.60 -5.39
N MET A 50 -15.74 -9.80 -5.28
CA MET A 50 -16.38 -10.59 -4.24
C MET A 50 -15.75 -11.97 -4.09
N GLY A 51 -15.36 -12.30 -2.86
CA GLY A 51 -14.82 -13.60 -2.45
C GLY A 51 -13.39 -13.91 -2.90
N ILE A 52 -12.80 -13.11 -3.80
CA ILE A 52 -11.45 -13.35 -4.36
C ILE A 52 -10.49 -12.17 -4.21
N THR A 53 -10.90 -11.07 -3.58
CA THR A 53 -10.05 -9.89 -3.33
C THR A 53 -8.68 -10.29 -2.75
N ARG A 54 -8.66 -11.16 -1.74
CA ARG A 54 -7.43 -11.64 -1.11
C ARG A 54 -6.47 -12.32 -2.11
N LEU A 55 -7.00 -13.08 -3.07
CA LEU A 55 -6.21 -13.79 -4.07
C LEU A 55 -5.68 -12.83 -5.14
N ASN A 56 -6.51 -11.89 -5.58
CA ASN A 56 -6.14 -10.90 -6.58
C ASN A 56 -5.08 -9.91 -6.03
N ILE A 57 -5.23 -9.44 -4.80
CA ILE A 57 -4.18 -8.64 -4.12
C ILE A 57 -2.91 -9.48 -3.94
N TYR A 58 -3.03 -10.74 -3.52
CA TYR A 58 -1.88 -11.63 -3.38
C TYR A 58 -1.16 -11.87 -4.71
N ALA A 59 -1.89 -11.91 -5.82
CA ALA A 59 -1.34 -12.00 -7.17
C ALA A 59 -0.70 -10.69 -7.70
N GLY A 60 -0.88 -9.56 -6.98
CA GLY A 60 -0.24 -8.29 -7.33
C GLY A 60 -1.18 -7.25 -7.96
N LEU A 61 -2.50 -7.43 -7.91
CA LEU A 61 -3.44 -6.44 -8.44
C LEU A 61 -3.66 -5.29 -7.45
N TYR A 62 -2.65 -4.45 -7.30
CA TYR A 62 -2.64 -3.24 -6.47
C TYR A 62 -1.56 -2.26 -6.92
N GLY A 63 -1.71 -1.00 -6.49
CA GLY A 63 -0.70 0.03 -6.72
C GLY A 63 -0.98 1.29 -5.90
N ALA A 64 0.00 2.19 -5.84
CA ALA A 64 -0.17 3.49 -5.18
C ALA A 64 -1.04 4.44 -6.01
N TYR A 65 -1.85 5.25 -5.34
CA TYR A 65 -2.63 6.34 -5.91
C TYR A 65 -2.38 7.60 -5.09
N LEU A 66 -1.55 8.51 -5.60
CA LEU A 66 -1.10 9.68 -4.85
C LEU A 66 -1.91 10.92 -5.26
N LEU A 67 -2.64 11.46 -4.32
CA LEU A 67 -3.32 12.75 -4.48
C LEU A 67 -2.42 13.88 -4.00
N ARG A 68 -2.47 14.98 -4.75
CA ARG A 68 -1.73 16.20 -4.45
C ARG A 68 -2.67 17.39 -4.50
N ASP A 69 -2.37 18.40 -3.69
CA ASP A 69 -3.08 19.67 -3.70
C ASP A 69 -2.10 20.84 -3.50
N PRO A 70 -2.57 22.08 -3.70
CA PRO A 70 -1.73 23.25 -3.51
C PRO A 70 -1.22 23.45 -2.07
N GLU A 71 -1.97 22.97 -1.07
CA GLU A 71 -1.58 23.09 0.35
C GLU A 71 -0.40 22.19 0.65
N GLU A 72 -0.44 20.92 0.20
CA GLU A 72 0.70 20.00 0.30
C GLU A 72 1.92 20.54 -0.44
N GLN A 73 1.75 21.05 -1.66
CA GLN A 73 2.85 21.59 -2.47
C GLN A 73 3.53 22.78 -1.80
N ALA A 74 2.79 23.61 -1.06
CA ALA A 74 3.33 24.76 -0.33
C ALA A 74 4.24 24.35 0.85
N LEU A 75 4.19 23.11 1.31
CA LEU A 75 5.02 22.62 2.42
C LEU A 75 6.47 22.31 2.01
N ALA A 76 6.80 22.37 0.72
CA ALA A 76 8.13 22.07 0.18
C ALA A 76 8.72 20.74 0.72
N LEU A 77 7.88 19.70 0.79
CA LEU A 77 8.29 18.36 1.16
C LEU A 77 9.20 17.75 0.08
N PRO A 78 10.04 16.76 0.43
CA PRO A 78 10.80 16.03 -0.59
C PRO A 78 9.88 15.47 -1.67
N ASP A 79 10.24 15.69 -2.94
CA ASP A 79 9.45 15.31 -4.12
C ASP A 79 10.33 14.65 -5.19
N GLY A 80 9.75 14.30 -6.33
CA GLY A 80 10.44 13.68 -7.45
C GLY A 80 11.15 12.40 -7.05
N GLU A 81 12.45 12.31 -7.30
CA GLU A 81 13.29 11.14 -6.95
C GLU A 81 13.52 10.97 -5.43
N HIS A 82 13.18 11.98 -4.65
CA HIS A 82 13.29 11.96 -3.18
C HIS A 82 11.95 11.66 -2.49
N GLU A 83 10.93 11.31 -3.26
CA GLU A 83 9.65 10.81 -2.78
C GLU A 83 9.46 9.36 -3.24
N LEU A 84 9.39 8.45 -2.28
CA LEU A 84 9.41 7.01 -2.53
C LEU A 84 8.11 6.36 -2.06
N PRO A 85 7.21 5.98 -2.97
CA PRO A 85 6.14 5.06 -2.64
C PRO A 85 6.72 3.67 -2.35
N LEU A 86 6.44 3.15 -1.16
CA LEU A 86 6.92 1.85 -0.69
C LEU A 86 5.71 0.98 -0.31
N ILE A 87 5.34 0.07 -1.21
CA ILE A 87 4.24 -0.86 -0.99
C ILE A 87 4.81 -2.16 -0.43
N LEU A 88 4.49 -2.41 0.83
CA LEU A 88 4.94 -3.58 1.59
C LEU A 88 3.92 -4.69 1.51
N CYS A 89 4.36 -5.90 1.29
CA CYS A 89 3.54 -7.09 1.41
C CYS A 89 4.41 -8.31 1.71
N ASP A 90 3.80 -9.42 2.05
CA ASP A 90 4.49 -10.69 2.16
C ASP A 90 3.88 -11.75 1.24
N ARG A 91 4.70 -12.71 0.88
CA ARG A 91 4.31 -13.85 0.03
C ARG A 91 4.87 -15.14 0.61
N LEU A 92 4.10 -16.18 0.50
CA LEU A 92 4.57 -17.54 0.76
C LEU A 92 5.11 -18.10 -0.56
N ILE A 93 6.42 -18.28 -0.60
CA ILE A 93 7.13 -18.81 -1.76
C ILE A 93 7.49 -20.26 -1.49
N ALA A 94 7.02 -21.16 -2.34
CA ALA A 94 7.30 -22.58 -2.28
C ALA A 94 8.78 -22.87 -2.66
N ARG A 95 9.26 -24.09 -2.39
CA ARG A 95 10.65 -24.48 -2.66
C ARG A 95 11.04 -24.42 -4.15
N ASP A 96 10.06 -24.53 -5.03
CA ASP A 96 10.22 -24.40 -6.48
C ASP A 96 10.16 -22.95 -6.99
N GLY A 97 10.01 -21.97 -6.08
CA GLY A 97 9.93 -20.56 -6.39
C GLY A 97 8.53 -20.05 -6.79
N GLN A 98 7.52 -20.92 -6.78
CA GLN A 98 6.15 -20.52 -7.11
C GLN A 98 5.48 -19.85 -5.91
N LEU A 99 4.54 -18.93 -6.20
CA LEU A 99 3.65 -18.38 -5.18
C LEU A 99 2.71 -19.47 -4.70
N TYR A 100 2.62 -19.63 -3.39
CA TYR A 100 1.67 -20.50 -2.75
C TYR A 100 0.70 -19.70 -1.89
N TYR A 101 -0.60 -19.95 -2.06
CA TYR A 101 -1.62 -19.38 -1.17
C TYR A 101 -2.19 -20.50 -0.29
N PRO A 102 -2.15 -20.37 1.05
CA PRO A 102 -2.62 -21.42 1.94
C PRO A 102 -4.14 -21.61 1.80
N VAL A 103 -4.56 -22.85 1.86
CA VAL A 103 -5.97 -23.26 1.85
C VAL A 103 -6.27 -24.10 3.10
N SER A 104 -7.52 -24.06 3.53
CA SER A 104 -8.03 -24.92 4.59
C SER A 104 -8.27 -26.33 4.05
N ASP A 105 -8.19 -27.33 4.93
CA ASP A 105 -8.57 -28.72 4.62
C ASP A 105 -10.09 -28.93 4.54
N ASP A 106 -10.90 -27.92 4.91
CA ASP A 106 -12.36 -27.95 4.79
C ASP A 106 -12.79 -27.53 3.37
N PRO A 107 -13.32 -28.43 2.54
CA PRO A 107 -13.77 -28.11 1.19
C PRO A 107 -14.93 -27.08 1.15
N ALA A 108 -15.71 -26.98 2.23
CA ALA A 108 -16.81 -26.01 2.33
C ALA A 108 -16.31 -24.60 2.70
N ALA A 109 -15.11 -24.50 3.29
CA ALA A 109 -14.47 -23.27 3.69
C ALA A 109 -12.96 -23.30 3.32
N PRO A 110 -12.60 -23.27 2.01
CA PRO A 110 -11.23 -23.50 1.55
C PRO A 110 -10.29 -22.32 1.79
N TRP A 111 -10.65 -21.38 2.62
CA TRP A 111 -9.82 -20.21 2.99
C TRP A 111 -9.28 -20.36 4.40
N VAL A 112 -8.12 -19.75 4.64
CA VAL A 112 -7.56 -19.57 5.99
C VAL A 112 -7.94 -18.18 6.51
N SER A 113 -8.06 -18.04 7.82
CA SER A 113 -8.41 -16.75 8.46
C SER A 113 -7.31 -15.70 8.23
N GLU A 114 -6.05 -16.14 8.23
CA GLU A 114 -4.88 -15.27 8.06
C GLU A 114 -3.83 -15.96 7.19
N ALA A 115 -3.37 -15.26 6.13
CA ALA A 115 -2.33 -15.78 5.24
C ALA A 115 -1.04 -14.99 5.45
N TYR A 116 -0.08 -15.60 6.14
CA TYR A 116 1.26 -15.06 6.35
C TYR A 116 2.27 -15.65 5.37
N GLY A 117 3.10 -14.81 4.78
CA GLY A 117 4.18 -15.22 3.90
C GLY A 117 5.48 -15.53 4.64
N ASN A 118 6.43 -16.16 3.96
CA ASN A 118 7.79 -16.42 4.42
C ASN A 118 8.81 -15.42 3.85
N ALA A 119 8.37 -14.51 2.97
CA ALA A 119 9.22 -13.54 2.31
C ALA A 119 8.51 -12.18 2.23
N THR A 120 9.22 -11.11 2.61
CA THR A 120 8.74 -9.74 2.50
C THR A 120 9.14 -9.15 1.16
N LEU A 121 8.17 -8.49 0.51
CA LEU A 121 8.38 -7.74 -0.71
C LEU A 121 8.13 -6.25 -0.47
N CYS A 122 8.90 -5.43 -1.17
CA CYS A 122 8.63 -4.01 -1.33
C CYS A 122 8.58 -3.69 -2.82
N ASN A 123 7.51 -3.06 -3.27
CA ASN A 123 7.27 -2.75 -4.69
C ASN A 123 7.45 -3.98 -5.61
N GLY A 124 7.00 -5.15 -5.15
CA GLY A 124 7.07 -6.42 -5.90
C GLY A 124 8.44 -7.10 -5.92
N LYS A 125 9.47 -6.55 -5.27
CA LYS A 125 10.81 -7.13 -5.18
C LYS A 125 11.08 -7.71 -3.80
N LEU A 126 11.72 -8.87 -3.74
CA LEU A 126 12.15 -9.53 -2.50
C LEU A 126 13.30 -8.76 -1.88
N TYR A 127 13.11 -8.32 -0.62
CA TYR A 127 14.15 -7.64 0.17
C TYR A 127 14.99 -6.65 -0.63
N PRO A 128 14.37 -5.69 -1.35
CA PRO A 128 15.11 -4.76 -2.18
C PRO A 128 15.93 -3.80 -1.33
N PHE A 129 16.97 -3.22 -1.93
CA PHE A 129 17.67 -2.07 -1.40
C PHE A 129 17.55 -0.89 -2.36
N ILE A 130 17.80 0.31 -1.85
CA ILE A 130 17.89 1.54 -2.63
C ILE A 130 19.09 2.33 -2.10
N GLU A 131 19.88 2.87 -2.99
CA GLU A 131 20.92 3.84 -2.65
C GLU A 131 20.27 5.22 -2.48
N VAL A 132 20.58 5.88 -1.37
CA VAL A 132 20.04 7.19 -1.06
C VAL A 132 21.14 8.21 -0.90
N GLU A 133 20.87 9.44 -1.30
CA GLU A 133 21.75 10.57 -1.05
C GLU A 133 21.67 11.01 0.44
N PRO A 134 22.70 11.69 0.98
CA PRO A 134 22.69 12.19 2.37
C PRO A 134 21.77 13.42 2.50
N ARG A 135 20.47 13.21 2.39
CA ARG A 135 19.42 14.23 2.43
C ARG A 135 18.08 13.66 2.90
N ARG A 136 17.05 14.49 2.95
CA ARG A 136 15.70 14.06 3.31
C ARG A 136 15.00 13.35 2.16
N TYR A 137 14.28 12.28 2.50
CA TYR A 137 13.39 11.54 1.62
C TYR A 137 12.00 11.47 2.25
N ARG A 138 10.99 11.52 1.41
CA ARG A 138 9.60 11.28 1.78
C ARG A 138 9.22 9.86 1.43
N LEU A 139 8.82 9.09 2.42
CA LEU A 139 8.39 7.71 2.26
C LEU A 139 6.85 7.63 2.33
N ARG A 140 6.22 7.19 1.25
CA ARG A 140 4.79 6.89 1.18
C ARG A 140 4.61 5.41 1.46
N LEU A 141 4.45 5.05 2.72
CA LEU A 141 4.38 3.68 3.20
C LEU A 141 2.96 3.13 3.05
N ILE A 142 2.82 1.97 2.42
CA ILE A 142 1.53 1.32 2.17
C ILE A 142 1.66 -0.15 2.56
N ASN A 143 0.78 -0.67 3.41
CA ASN A 143 0.72 -2.09 3.72
C ASN A 143 -0.33 -2.78 2.83
N ALA A 144 0.12 -3.54 1.83
CA ALA A 144 -0.70 -4.34 0.93
C ALA A 144 -0.63 -5.85 1.26
N ALA A 145 -0.28 -6.21 2.50
CA ALA A 145 -0.33 -7.60 2.95
C ALA A 145 -1.77 -8.05 3.22
N ASN A 146 -2.05 -9.35 3.10
CA ASN A 146 -3.37 -9.91 3.40
C ASN A 146 -3.68 -9.93 4.91
N ALA A 147 -2.65 -10.18 5.73
CA ALA A 147 -2.81 -10.32 7.18
C ALA A 147 -1.67 -9.67 7.99
N ARG A 148 -0.47 -9.57 7.42
CA ARG A 148 0.71 -9.14 8.15
C ARG A 148 0.65 -7.66 8.50
N HIS A 149 0.79 -7.36 9.78
CA HIS A 149 1.13 -6.01 10.20
C HIS A 149 2.65 -5.81 10.19
N TYR A 150 3.10 -4.60 9.93
CA TYR A 150 4.51 -4.22 9.93
C TYR A 150 4.79 -3.19 11.01
N GLU A 151 5.87 -3.40 11.74
CA GLU A 151 6.50 -2.40 12.59
C GLU A 151 7.84 -2.02 11.94
N LEU A 152 7.95 -0.79 11.45
CA LEU A 152 9.13 -0.29 10.75
C LEU A 152 9.98 0.55 11.69
N SER A 153 11.28 0.32 11.69
CA SER A 153 12.27 1.13 12.40
C SER A 153 13.53 1.27 11.56
N LEU A 154 14.29 2.35 11.79
CA LEU A 154 15.58 2.55 11.14
C LEU A 154 16.69 1.96 11.99
N SER A 155 17.61 1.19 11.38
CA SER A 155 18.78 0.63 12.07
C SER A 155 19.73 1.71 12.60
N SER A 156 19.72 2.90 11.99
CA SER A 156 20.43 4.10 12.45
C SER A 156 19.90 4.67 13.76
N ARG A 157 18.74 4.16 14.26
CA ARG A 157 18.02 4.69 15.43
C ARG A 157 17.58 6.15 15.26
N ARG A 158 17.45 6.64 14.05
CA ARG A 158 16.82 7.94 13.77
C ARG A 158 15.30 7.78 13.75
N PRO A 159 14.56 8.81 14.15
CA PRO A 159 13.11 8.79 14.04
C PRO A 159 12.66 8.95 12.58
N PHE A 160 11.47 8.45 12.30
CA PHE A 160 10.64 8.94 11.22
C PHE A 160 9.95 10.24 11.67
N VAL A 161 9.85 11.20 10.80
CA VAL A 161 8.96 12.35 10.98
C VAL A 161 7.67 12.04 10.23
N GLN A 162 6.68 11.45 10.91
CA GLN A 162 5.40 11.14 10.31
C GLN A 162 4.63 12.44 10.06
N ILE A 163 4.23 12.66 8.83
CA ILE A 163 3.53 13.86 8.36
C ILE A 163 2.11 13.56 7.87
N GLY A 164 1.77 12.30 7.65
CA GLY A 164 0.45 11.90 7.16
C GLY A 164 0.08 10.47 7.55
N SER A 165 -1.18 10.16 7.34
CA SER A 165 -1.77 8.83 7.52
C SER A 165 -2.79 8.55 6.39
N ASP A 166 -3.73 7.65 6.61
CA ASP A 166 -4.67 7.14 5.61
C ASP A 166 -5.38 8.19 4.76
N GLN A 167 -5.86 9.27 5.38
CA GLN A 167 -6.70 10.27 4.72
C GLN A 167 -6.00 11.60 4.42
N GLY A 168 -4.69 11.67 4.66
CA GLY A 168 -3.92 12.86 4.32
C GLY A 168 -2.93 13.30 5.40
N LEU A 169 -2.57 14.58 5.35
CA LEU A 169 -1.59 15.16 6.25
C LEU A 169 -2.12 15.26 7.68
N LEU A 170 -1.23 15.06 8.65
CA LEU A 170 -1.50 15.31 10.06
C LEU A 170 -1.51 16.83 10.33
N PRO A 171 -2.23 17.28 11.39
CA PRO A 171 -2.22 18.69 11.79
C PRO A 171 -0.83 19.20 12.18
N ALA A 172 0.08 18.32 12.59
CA ALA A 172 1.48 18.62 12.87
C ALA A 172 2.34 17.35 12.69
N PRO A 173 3.61 17.51 12.30
CA PRO A 173 4.54 16.38 12.22
C PRO A 173 4.76 15.70 13.59
N LEU A 174 4.93 14.39 13.58
CA LEU A 174 5.18 13.58 14.78
C LEU A 174 6.47 12.77 14.61
N GLU A 175 7.40 12.90 15.55
CA GLU A 175 8.55 12.01 15.59
C GLU A 175 8.15 10.62 16.09
N ARG A 176 8.53 9.59 15.35
CA ARG A 176 8.25 8.18 15.63
C ARG A 176 9.51 7.35 15.50
N MET A 177 9.92 6.68 16.57
CA MET A 177 10.99 5.67 16.48
C MET A 177 10.55 4.42 15.71
N ARG A 178 9.24 4.20 15.63
CA ARG A 178 8.59 3.11 14.92
C ARG A 178 7.32 3.60 14.25
N VAL A 179 7.07 3.07 13.06
CA VAL A 179 5.82 3.26 12.32
C VAL A 179 5.15 1.90 12.20
N GLU A 180 3.97 1.77 12.73
CA GLU A 180 3.14 0.58 12.62
C GLU A 180 2.14 0.74 11.48
N LEU A 181 1.95 -0.34 10.72
CA LEU A 181 1.03 -0.39 9.59
C LEU A 181 0.29 -1.73 9.61
N TYR A 182 -0.99 -1.69 9.91
CA TYR A 182 -1.89 -2.82 9.70
C TYR A 182 -2.27 -2.96 8.22
N PRO A 183 -2.81 -4.11 7.77
CA PRO A 183 -3.26 -4.27 6.38
C PRO A 183 -4.17 -3.12 5.94
N ALA A 184 -3.89 -2.57 4.76
CA ALA A 184 -4.51 -1.41 4.13
C ALA A 184 -4.14 -0.03 4.71
N GLU A 185 -3.46 0.06 5.86
CA GLU A 185 -3.00 1.33 6.40
C GLU A 185 -1.86 1.95 5.60
N ARG A 186 -1.81 3.27 5.63
CA ARG A 186 -0.76 4.09 5.02
C ARG A 186 -0.18 5.04 6.05
N ALA A 187 1.10 5.30 5.90
CA ALA A 187 1.78 6.39 6.59
C ALA A 187 2.65 7.18 5.61
N ASP A 188 2.67 8.47 5.79
CA ASP A 188 3.52 9.40 5.07
C ASP A 188 4.56 9.94 6.04
N ALA A 189 5.83 9.72 5.75
CA ALA A 189 6.91 10.04 6.68
C ALA A 189 8.14 10.62 5.96
N VAL A 190 8.80 11.55 6.60
CA VAL A 190 10.11 12.05 6.16
C VAL A 190 11.21 11.39 6.97
N VAL A 191 12.26 10.96 6.28
CA VAL A 191 13.50 10.43 6.88
C VAL A 191 14.66 11.30 6.41
N ASP A 192 15.51 11.69 7.34
CA ASP A 192 16.73 12.43 7.05
C ASP A 192 17.94 11.49 7.04
N PHE A 193 18.53 11.28 5.87
CA PHE A 193 19.73 10.47 5.67
C PHE A 193 21.02 11.29 5.71
N SER A 194 20.96 12.62 5.95
CA SER A 194 22.16 13.43 6.07
C SER A 194 23.01 12.99 7.28
N GLY A 195 24.33 12.86 7.08
CA GLY A 195 25.28 12.45 8.13
C GLY A 195 25.19 10.98 8.55
N LEU A 196 24.75 10.09 7.64
CA LEU A 196 24.87 8.63 7.74
C LEU A 196 26.13 8.18 7.01
#